data_9a687bcb37a0022f8f86d94304168276
#
_entry.id   9a687bcb37a0022f8f86d94304168276
#
_cell.length_a   1.000
_cell.length_b   1.000
_cell.length_c   1.000
_cell.angle_alpha   90.00
_cell.angle_beta   90.00
_cell.angle_gamma   90.00
#
_symmetry.space_group_name_H-M   'P 1'
#
loop_
_entity.id
_entity.type
_entity.pdbx_description
1 polymer ?
#
loop_
_entity_poly.entity_id
_entity_poly.type
_entity_poly.pdbx_seq_one_letter_code
_entity_poly.pdbx_strand_id
1 'polypeptide(L)'
;MQWNYIQNGKTLKSSDSMSRFHYFVVGGKWMSILDSLKRVKKQLIANQHPLAEQSIEFRKTYAVGYAMLICVNGHPSEIAKDIFRKQVAQLDLPESSYKEALQKALNATEETIHGVLKILNEPIVKYIFMLDLYCLAQQDHKMTEKEQEIIVLFEELLQLSYVEIQFIRGFRLAILKNDNELAVKVVQTAIDQAVNVPQKELSFFLPGFEYEERLLATNLHSGQKRVLQYKTLIKGEVVVGTGAELDLNGMEVRFSDGASIIVDGGVLKANGAKFTASLDANTTMLMIRNTASLSIENAAFNGANIVRAIEVSDSALQLINCTFERCYHEERGGAVYVASGERFVARDCVFENCSSLGKGGTLYIAGSAANHMKGRGLFKRLSKDKVKKIQVIFDTCQLKSGISDMGGGIYIYSAEFELKNTKFEQCKGRAGAAALDAFNCTLNSRDTAFIGCEAPQSYAVVMLKETNISTEAQIGQFKQCEIINSMIH
;
A
#
# COMPACT_ATOMS: atom_id res chain seq x y z
N MET A 1 43.03 -11.11 -14.14
CA MET A 1 43.21 -9.99 -13.22
C MET A 1 42.52 -10.33 -11.92
N GLN A 2 43.32 -10.58 -10.88
CA GLN A 2 42.80 -10.83 -9.53
C GLN A 2 42.58 -9.47 -8.84
N TRP A 3 41.35 -9.22 -8.36
CA TRP A 3 41.05 -8.08 -7.50
C TRP A 3 41.00 -8.57 -6.05
N ASN A 4 41.91 -8.09 -5.23
CA ASN A 4 41.92 -8.30 -3.78
C ASN A 4 41.09 -7.21 -3.11
N TYR A 5 40.07 -7.59 -2.34
CA TYR A 5 39.32 -6.70 -1.49
C TYR A 5 39.83 -6.80 -0.06
N ILE A 6 40.21 -5.66 0.51
CA ILE A 6 40.53 -5.54 1.92
C ILE A 6 39.33 -4.89 2.62
N GLN A 7 38.74 -5.60 3.54
CA GLN A 7 37.79 -5.06 4.50
C GLN A 7 38.28 -5.46 5.90
N ASN A 8 38.62 -4.45 6.73
CA ASN A 8 39.01 -4.62 8.14
C ASN A 8 40.17 -5.57 8.40
N GLY A 9 41.24 -5.54 7.60
CA GLY A 9 42.48 -6.19 7.90
C GLY A 9 42.50 -7.72 7.96
N LYS A 10 41.48 -8.42 7.41
CA LYS A 10 41.46 -9.90 7.32
C LYS A 10 41.18 -10.37 5.92
N THR A 11 42.07 -11.18 5.36
CA THR A 11 41.92 -11.91 4.10
C THR A 11 41.09 -13.17 4.33
N LEU A 12 39.94 -13.27 3.63
CA LEU A 12 39.18 -14.52 3.56
C LEU A 12 39.52 -15.30 2.30
N LYS A 13 39.99 -16.54 2.48
CA LYS A 13 40.18 -17.50 1.37
C LYS A 13 38.83 -18.13 1.00
N SER A 14 38.48 -18.05 -0.27
CA SER A 14 37.26 -18.66 -0.80
C SER A 14 37.52 -20.12 -1.16
N SER A 15 36.77 -21.01 -0.56
CA SER A 15 36.42 -22.30 -1.13
C SER A 15 34.99 -22.58 -0.70
N ASP A 16 34.03 -22.32 -1.58
CA ASP A 16 32.86 -23.13 -1.77
C ASP A 16 31.98 -22.56 -2.91
N SER A 17 31.62 -23.48 -3.79
CA SER A 17 30.81 -23.24 -4.96
C SER A 17 29.35 -23.06 -4.57
N MET A 18 28.81 -21.84 -4.71
CA MET A 18 27.36 -21.63 -4.90
C MET A 18 27.07 -20.26 -5.52
N SER A 19 26.25 -20.29 -6.54
CA SER A 19 25.54 -19.23 -7.27
C SER A 19 25.87 -17.78 -6.89
N ARG A 20 26.70 -17.12 -7.69
CA ARG A 20 27.04 -15.70 -7.56
C ARG A 20 25.87 -14.84 -8.05
N PHE A 21 25.04 -14.35 -7.15
CA PHE A 21 24.27 -13.14 -7.41
C PHE A 21 25.20 -11.93 -7.26
N HIS A 22 25.34 -11.14 -8.31
CA HIS A 22 26.10 -9.90 -8.24
C HIS A 22 25.26 -8.81 -7.57
N TYR A 23 25.73 -8.28 -6.45
CA TYR A 23 25.13 -7.14 -5.77
C TYR A 23 26.02 -5.91 -5.95
N PHE A 24 25.42 -4.76 -6.24
CA PHE A 24 26.08 -3.48 -6.19
C PHE A 24 25.73 -2.73 -4.89
N VAL A 25 26.70 -2.09 -4.28
CA VAL A 25 26.50 -1.28 -3.06
C VAL A 25 26.35 0.18 -3.45
N VAL A 26 25.19 0.75 -3.18
CA VAL A 26 24.97 2.20 -3.27
C VAL A 26 24.41 2.66 -1.92
N GLY A 27 25.11 3.53 -1.22
CA GLY A 27 24.69 4.08 0.07
C GLY A 27 24.54 3.05 1.20
N GLY A 28 25.42 2.02 1.24
CA GLY A 28 25.47 1.06 2.37
C GLY A 28 24.37 -0.02 2.41
N LYS A 29 23.49 -0.09 1.40
CA LYS A 29 22.48 -1.16 1.26
C LYS A 29 22.78 -2.05 0.06
N TRP A 30 22.70 -3.38 0.26
CA TRP A 30 22.76 -4.36 -0.81
C TRP A 30 21.48 -4.30 -1.65
N MET A 31 21.60 -3.99 -2.94
CA MET A 31 20.49 -4.02 -3.88
C MET A 31 20.63 -5.18 -4.86
N SER A 32 19.54 -5.89 -5.16
CA SER A 32 19.55 -6.91 -6.20
C SER A 32 19.66 -6.28 -7.61
N ILE A 33 20.18 -7.03 -8.57
CA ILE A 33 20.17 -6.61 -10.00
C ILE A 33 18.76 -6.28 -10.44
N LEU A 34 17.76 -7.02 -9.96
CA LEU A 34 16.36 -6.80 -10.26
C LEU A 34 15.86 -5.43 -9.77
N ASP A 35 16.28 -5.02 -8.55
CA ASP A 35 15.93 -3.71 -8.00
C ASP A 35 16.63 -2.57 -8.76
N SER A 36 17.87 -2.80 -9.19
CA SER A 36 18.60 -1.87 -10.05
C SER A 36 17.92 -1.73 -11.42
N LEU A 37 17.51 -2.84 -12.03
CA LEU A 37 16.77 -2.83 -13.30
C LEU A 37 15.39 -2.18 -13.16
N LYS A 38 14.66 -2.43 -12.06
CA LYS A 38 13.39 -1.74 -11.78
C LYS A 38 13.58 -0.25 -11.62
N ARG A 39 14.68 0.18 -10.96
CA ARG A 39 15.03 1.59 -10.79
C ARG A 39 15.36 2.24 -12.13
N VAL A 40 16.20 1.59 -12.96
CA VAL A 40 16.53 2.07 -14.32
C VAL A 40 15.27 2.12 -15.19
N LYS A 41 14.39 1.09 -15.12
CA LYS A 41 13.09 1.12 -15.82
C LYS A 41 12.22 2.28 -15.34
N LYS A 42 12.14 2.53 -14.02
CA LYS A 42 11.39 3.66 -13.45
C LYS A 42 11.99 5.01 -13.91
N GLN A 43 13.31 5.14 -14.01
CA GLN A 43 13.98 6.32 -14.52
C GLN A 43 13.77 6.54 -16.03
N LEU A 44 13.78 5.47 -16.83
CA LEU A 44 13.50 5.54 -18.27
C LEU A 44 12.05 5.98 -18.52
N ILE A 45 11.10 5.47 -17.73
CA ILE A 45 9.68 5.87 -17.82
C ILE A 45 9.50 7.31 -17.31
N ALA A 46 10.21 7.72 -16.26
CA ALA A 46 10.14 9.09 -15.74
C ALA A 46 10.72 10.16 -16.69
N ASN A 47 11.53 9.76 -17.67
CA ASN A 47 12.07 10.67 -18.67
C ASN A 47 11.19 10.80 -19.94
N GLN A 48 10.11 10.02 -20.01
CA GLN A 48 9.17 10.10 -21.13
C GLN A 48 8.06 11.11 -20.78
N HIS A 49 7.76 12.00 -21.72
CA HIS A 49 6.71 13.00 -21.53
C HIS A 49 5.34 12.33 -21.28
N PRO A 50 4.50 12.83 -20.36
CA PRO A 50 3.21 12.24 -20.03
C PRO A 50 2.29 12.01 -21.24
N LEU A 51 2.42 12.83 -22.27
CA LEU A 51 1.63 12.74 -23.49
C LEU A 51 2.28 11.92 -24.62
N ALA A 52 3.39 11.24 -24.36
CA ALA A 52 4.11 10.47 -25.40
C ALA A 52 3.31 9.26 -25.93
N GLU A 53 2.32 8.76 -25.16
CA GLU A 53 1.42 7.69 -25.59
C GLU A 53 0.23 8.17 -26.43
N GLN A 54 0.03 9.49 -26.56
CA GLN A 54 -1.01 10.06 -27.40
C GLN A 54 -0.72 9.84 -28.89
N SER A 55 -1.73 10.01 -29.76
CA SER A 55 -1.54 9.86 -31.20
C SER A 55 -0.47 10.80 -31.73
N ILE A 56 0.20 10.43 -32.83
CA ILE A 56 1.24 11.26 -33.48
C ILE A 56 0.70 12.64 -33.84
N GLU A 57 -0.52 12.72 -34.38
CA GLU A 57 -1.16 13.98 -34.75
C GLU A 57 -1.43 14.87 -33.54
N PHE A 58 -1.88 14.29 -32.42
CA PHE A 58 -2.03 15.01 -31.16
C PHE A 58 -0.70 15.61 -30.70
N ARG A 59 0.34 14.79 -30.62
CA ARG A 59 1.69 15.22 -30.19
C ARG A 59 2.30 16.28 -31.12
N LYS A 60 2.10 16.17 -32.42
CA LYS A 60 2.51 17.20 -33.38
C LYS A 60 1.78 18.52 -33.16
N THR A 61 0.48 18.48 -32.95
CA THR A 61 -0.33 19.67 -32.67
C THR A 61 0.06 20.32 -31.35
N TYR A 62 0.33 19.49 -30.31
CA TYR A 62 0.83 19.94 -29.02
C TYR A 62 2.20 20.64 -29.15
N ALA A 63 3.12 20.10 -29.97
CA ALA A 63 4.41 20.71 -30.23
C ALA A 63 4.27 22.08 -30.96
N VAL A 64 3.23 22.28 -31.76
CA VAL A 64 2.96 23.61 -32.39
C VAL A 64 2.58 24.62 -31.29
N GLY A 65 1.78 24.26 -30.31
CA GLY A 65 1.48 25.11 -29.16
C GLY A 65 2.73 25.56 -28.39
N TYR A 66 3.69 24.67 -28.19
CA TYR A 66 5.00 25.00 -27.63
C TYR A 66 5.80 25.97 -28.50
N ALA A 67 5.83 25.68 -29.77
CA ALA A 67 6.56 26.51 -30.74
C ALA A 67 6.02 27.94 -30.79
N MET A 68 4.73 28.18 -30.51
CA MET A 68 4.15 29.53 -30.45
C MET A 68 4.83 30.39 -29.38
N LEU A 69 5.14 29.84 -28.22
CA LEU A 69 5.85 30.58 -27.15
C LEU A 69 7.24 31.03 -27.63
N ILE A 70 8.04 30.13 -28.17
CA ILE A 70 9.42 30.45 -28.56
C ILE A 70 9.50 31.30 -29.81
N CYS A 71 8.43 31.32 -30.62
CA CYS A 71 8.36 32.15 -31.84
C CYS A 71 7.70 33.52 -31.59
N VAL A 72 7.20 33.82 -30.38
CA VAL A 72 6.48 35.09 -30.13
C VAL A 72 7.33 36.34 -30.36
N ASN A 73 8.62 36.24 -30.19
CA ASN A 73 9.58 37.31 -30.49
C ASN A 73 10.10 37.29 -31.94
N GLY A 74 9.49 36.47 -32.83
CA GLY A 74 9.94 36.22 -34.19
C GLY A 74 10.79 34.94 -34.30
N HIS A 75 11.90 35.00 -35.01
CA HIS A 75 12.77 33.80 -35.11
C HIS A 75 13.45 33.46 -33.80
N PRO A 76 13.26 32.23 -33.28
CA PRO A 76 13.85 31.82 -32.03
C PRO A 76 15.39 31.74 -32.11
N SER A 77 16.04 31.99 -30.94
CA SER A 77 17.48 31.81 -30.78
C SER A 77 17.90 30.34 -30.94
N GLU A 78 19.17 30.09 -31.24
CA GLU A 78 19.67 28.70 -31.32
C GLU A 78 19.54 27.95 -30.01
N ILE A 79 19.64 28.63 -28.86
CA ILE A 79 19.42 28.06 -27.52
C ILE A 79 17.95 27.61 -27.40
N ALA A 80 16.99 28.50 -27.71
CA ALA A 80 15.57 28.16 -27.67
C ALA A 80 15.21 27.01 -28.61
N LYS A 81 15.81 26.97 -29.79
CA LYS A 81 15.65 25.87 -30.75
C LYS A 81 16.17 24.54 -30.17
N ASP A 82 17.30 24.56 -29.51
CA ASP A 82 17.90 23.35 -28.94
C ASP A 82 17.08 22.78 -27.77
N ILE A 83 16.56 23.67 -26.91
CA ILE A 83 15.65 23.31 -25.84
C ILE A 83 14.38 22.70 -26.41
N PHE A 84 13.76 23.34 -27.38
CA PHE A 84 12.55 22.86 -28.01
C PHE A 84 12.75 21.51 -28.73
N ARG A 85 13.88 21.30 -29.38
CA ARG A 85 14.24 20.01 -29.99
C ARG A 85 14.25 18.89 -28.97
N LYS A 86 14.80 19.14 -27.77
CA LYS A 86 14.80 18.17 -26.66
C LYS A 86 13.39 17.85 -26.16
N GLN A 87 12.51 18.83 -26.04
CA GLN A 87 11.11 18.64 -25.65
C GLN A 87 10.32 17.85 -26.70
N VAL A 88 10.51 18.14 -27.99
CA VAL A 88 9.90 17.37 -29.09
C VAL A 88 10.36 15.91 -29.06
N ALA A 89 11.63 15.65 -28.72
CA ALA A 89 12.14 14.30 -28.54
C ALA A 89 11.52 13.58 -27.34
N GLN A 90 11.24 14.29 -26.25
CA GLN A 90 10.54 13.73 -25.07
C GLN A 90 9.09 13.33 -25.39
N LEU A 91 8.45 14.03 -26.33
CA LEU A 91 7.14 13.67 -26.89
C LEU A 91 7.18 12.44 -27.81
N ASP A 92 8.33 11.78 -27.96
CA ASP A 92 8.54 10.66 -28.89
C ASP A 92 8.12 11.01 -30.34
N LEU A 93 8.51 12.19 -30.78
CA LEU A 93 8.30 12.67 -32.16
C LEU A 93 9.61 12.62 -32.95
N PRO A 94 9.55 12.32 -34.25
CA PRO A 94 10.73 12.37 -35.12
C PRO A 94 11.29 13.80 -35.23
N GLU A 95 12.59 13.93 -35.48
CA GLU A 95 13.27 15.22 -35.55
C GLU A 95 12.69 16.16 -36.63
N SER A 96 12.11 15.62 -37.70
CA SER A 96 11.40 16.42 -38.68
C SER A 96 10.25 17.24 -38.10
N SER A 97 9.56 16.71 -37.10
CA SER A 97 8.41 17.36 -36.44
C SER A 97 8.78 18.66 -35.74
N TYR A 98 10.01 18.78 -35.26
CA TYR A 98 10.52 20.00 -34.63
C TYR A 98 10.50 21.17 -35.67
N LYS A 99 11.01 20.95 -36.90
CA LYS A 99 11.02 21.98 -37.95
C LYS A 99 9.61 22.32 -38.41
N GLU A 100 8.76 21.30 -38.60
CA GLU A 100 7.36 21.46 -38.97
C GLU A 100 6.60 22.30 -37.92
N ALA A 101 6.80 22.06 -36.63
CA ALA A 101 6.15 22.79 -35.55
C ALA A 101 6.57 24.27 -35.52
N LEU A 102 7.88 24.56 -35.66
CA LEU A 102 8.38 25.94 -35.77
C LEU A 102 7.80 26.68 -36.96
N GLN A 103 7.77 26.04 -38.13
CA GLN A 103 7.24 26.65 -39.32
C GLN A 103 5.74 26.94 -39.22
N LYS A 104 4.97 26.00 -38.64
CA LYS A 104 3.54 26.19 -38.38
C LYS A 104 3.28 27.31 -37.35
N ALA A 105 4.11 27.42 -36.32
CA ALA A 105 3.97 28.47 -35.29
C ALA A 105 4.31 29.87 -35.86
N LEU A 106 5.36 29.99 -36.62
CA LEU A 106 5.74 31.27 -37.30
C LEU A 106 4.69 31.77 -38.30
N ASN A 107 3.93 30.84 -38.90
CA ASN A 107 2.88 31.13 -39.89
C ASN A 107 1.50 30.74 -39.35
N ALA A 108 1.29 30.85 -38.04
CA ALA A 108 0.06 30.39 -37.41
C ALA A 108 -1.15 31.15 -37.91
N THR A 109 -2.15 30.42 -38.37
CA THR A 109 -3.46 30.91 -38.76
C THR A 109 -4.45 30.71 -37.61
N GLU A 110 -5.61 31.34 -37.65
CA GLU A 110 -6.69 31.10 -36.69
C GLU A 110 -7.06 29.60 -36.61
N GLU A 111 -7.09 28.92 -37.76
CA GLU A 111 -7.35 27.46 -37.80
C GLU A 111 -6.27 26.67 -37.06
N THR A 112 -5.00 27.05 -37.18
CA THR A 112 -3.89 26.44 -36.46
C THR A 112 -4.08 26.63 -34.95
N ILE A 113 -4.43 27.84 -34.52
CA ILE A 113 -4.66 28.17 -33.12
C ILE A 113 -5.85 27.39 -32.57
N HIS A 114 -6.98 27.35 -33.29
CA HIS A 114 -8.14 26.56 -32.92
C HIS A 114 -7.83 25.05 -32.79
N GLY A 115 -7.02 24.53 -33.73
CA GLY A 115 -6.54 23.14 -33.67
C GLY A 115 -5.74 22.85 -32.40
N VAL A 116 -4.85 23.74 -31.98
CA VAL A 116 -4.09 23.65 -30.74
C VAL A 116 -5.02 23.73 -29.53
N LEU A 117 -5.89 24.74 -29.47
CA LEU A 117 -6.82 24.91 -28.35
C LEU A 117 -7.76 23.71 -28.14
N LYS A 118 -8.18 23.09 -29.25
CA LYS A 118 -9.06 21.92 -29.23
C LYS A 118 -8.44 20.77 -28.43
N ILE A 119 -7.16 20.47 -28.61
CA ILE A 119 -6.48 19.38 -27.89
C ILE A 119 -6.11 19.79 -26.45
N LEU A 120 -5.85 21.09 -26.22
CA LEU A 120 -5.47 21.59 -24.90
C LEU A 120 -6.65 21.70 -23.92
N ASN A 121 -7.89 21.75 -24.43
CA ASN A 121 -9.09 21.82 -23.57
C ASN A 121 -9.42 20.51 -22.82
N GLU A 122 -8.69 19.43 -23.06
CA GLU A 122 -8.80 18.24 -22.22
C GLU A 122 -8.32 18.53 -20.79
N PRO A 123 -9.07 18.11 -19.75
CA PRO A 123 -8.86 18.55 -18.35
C PRO A 123 -7.43 18.41 -17.83
N ILE A 124 -6.75 17.32 -18.16
CA ILE A 124 -5.37 17.04 -17.72
C ILE A 124 -4.35 17.74 -18.61
N VAL A 125 -4.59 17.79 -19.92
CA VAL A 125 -3.66 18.30 -20.92
C VAL A 125 -3.37 19.79 -20.72
N LYS A 126 -4.38 20.59 -20.38
CA LYS A 126 -4.19 22.02 -20.10
C LYS A 126 -3.18 22.31 -19.00
N TYR A 127 -3.18 21.53 -17.92
CA TYR A 127 -2.22 21.72 -16.83
C TYR A 127 -0.80 21.31 -17.22
N ILE A 128 -0.67 20.18 -17.91
CA ILE A 128 0.63 19.72 -18.42
C ILE A 128 1.21 20.77 -19.38
N PHE A 129 0.39 21.25 -20.30
CA PHE A 129 0.79 22.29 -21.27
C PHE A 129 1.26 23.56 -20.58
N MET A 130 0.52 24.07 -19.62
CA MET A 130 0.89 25.29 -18.91
C MET A 130 2.17 25.11 -18.10
N LEU A 131 2.37 23.96 -17.44
CA LEU A 131 3.61 23.66 -16.74
C LEU A 131 4.81 23.61 -17.71
N ASP A 132 4.62 22.99 -18.86
CA ASP A 132 5.62 22.95 -19.91
C ASP A 132 5.99 24.34 -20.45
N LEU A 133 4.98 25.19 -20.73
CA LEU A 133 5.22 26.57 -21.16
C LEU A 133 6.04 27.34 -20.11
N TYR A 134 5.68 27.20 -18.85
CA TYR A 134 6.40 27.86 -17.77
C TYR A 134 7.83 27.33 -17.60
N CYS A 135 8.04 26.02 -17.78
CA CYS A 135 9.37 25.42 -17.75
C CYS A 135 10.22 25.90 -18.94
N LEU A 136 9.62 26.00 -20.12
CA LEU A 136 10.28 26.45 -21.34
C LEU A 136 10.72 27.93 -21.24
N ALA A 137 9.80 28.81 -20.83
CA ALA A 137 10.05 30.25 -20.69
C ALA A 137 11.17 30.62 -19.68
N GLN A 138 11.57 29.68 -18.83
CA GLN A 138 12.58 29.94 -17.80
C GLN A 138 13.98 29.43 -18.16
N GLN A 139 14.11 28.59 -19.16
CA GLN A 139 15.42 28.03 -19.52
C GLN A 139 16.35 29.07 -20.15
N ASP A 140 15.83 30.22 -20.60
CA ASP A 140 16.59 31.31 -21.30
C ASP A 140 16.87 32.55 -20.43
N HIS A 141 16.78 32.47 -19.10
CA HIS A 141 17.16 33.48 -18.07
C HIS A 141 16.15 34.52 -17.66
N LYS A 142 15.45 35.22 -18.46
CA LYS A 142 14.36 36.13 -18.11
C LYS A 142 13.28 36.06 -19.15
N MET A 143 12.10 35.70 -18.71
CA MET A 143 10.89 35.75 -19.50
C MET A 143 10.69 37.18 -20.04
N THR A 144 10.56 37.33 -21.34
CA THR A 144 10.27 38.61 -21.99
C THR A 144 8.82 39.03 -21.75
N GLU A 145 8.50 40.30 -21.92
CA GLU A 145 7.12 40.80 -21.82
C GLU A 145 6.17 40.04 -22.76
N LYS A 146 6.59 39.75 -24.01
CA LYS A 146 5.77 38.99 -24.97
C LYS A 146 5.57 37.53 -24.57
N GLU A 147 6.55 36.87 -23.96
CA GLU A 147 6.40 35.52 -23.44
C GLU A 147 5.44 35.50 -22.24
N GLN A 148 5.45 36.53 -21.41
CA GLN A 148 4.46 36.68 -20.34
C GLN A 148 3.06 36.89 -20.94
N GLU A 149 2.93 37.74 -21.95
CA GLU A 149 1.67 38.03 -22.61
C GLU A 149 1.04 36.78 -23.23
N ILE A 150 1.84 35.95 -23.95
CA ILE A 150 1.31 34.73 -24.57
C ILE A 150 0.91 33.68 -23.52
N ILE A 151 1.61 33.60 -22.39
CA ILE A 151 1.22 32.70 -21.28
C ILE A 151 -0.12 33.14 -20.69
N VAL A 152 -0.31 34.45 -20.44
CA VAL A 152 -1.58 34.99 -19.96
C VAL A 152 -2.71 34.74 -20.95
N LEU A 153 -2.45 34.91 -22.24
CA LEU A 153 -3.42 34.61 -23.31
C LEU A 153 -3.82 33.13 -23.30
N PHE A 154 -2.89 32.20 -23.08
CA PHE A 154 -3.24 30.78 -22.95
C PHE A 154 -4.03 30.52 -21.65
N GLU A 155 -3.72 31.16 -20.52
CA GLU A 155 -4.52 31.05 -19.29
C GLU A 155 -5.99 31.45 -19.56
N GLU A 156 -6.21 32.56 -20.32
CA GLU A 156 -7.55 33.06 -20.70
C GLU A 156 -8.24 32.13 -21.72
N LEU A 157 -7.55 31.74 -22.81
CA LEU A 157 -8.10 30.88 -23.87
C LEU A 157 -8.46 29.48 -23.37
N LEU A 158 -7.73 28.94 -22.39
CA LEU A 158 -8.01 27.67 -21.73
C LEU A 158 -9.01 27.82 -20.59
N GLN A 159 -9.54 29.03 -20.37
CA GLN A 159 -10.52 29.34 -19.33
C GLN A 159 -10.10 28.84 -17.95
N LEU A 160 -8.82 29.01 -17.59
CA LEU A 160 -8.32 28.60 -16.30
C LEU A 160 -8.89 29.49 -15.19
N SER A 161 -9.46 28.86 -14.18
CA SER A 161 -9.89 29.56 -12.98
C SER A 161 -8.70 30.10 -12.20
N TYR A 162 -8.95 31.07 -11.31
CA TYR A 162 -7.92 31.61 -10.43
C TYR A 162 -7.20 30.52 -9.63
N VAL A 163 -7.94 29.51 -9.16
CA VAL A 163 -7.39 28.39 -8.37
C VAL A 163 -6.46 27.51 -9.23
N GLU A 164 -6.85 27.23 -10.45
CA GLU A 164 -6.02 26.45 -11.38
C GLU A 164 -4.73 27.20 -11.72
N ILE A 165 -4.79 28.50 -11.93
CA ILE A 165 -3.61 29.35 -12.16
C ILE A 165 -2.70 29.35 -10.92
N GLN A 166 -3.25 29.46 -9.69
CA GLN A 166 -2.47 29.38 -8.46
C GLN A 166 -1.79 28.01 -8.30
N PHE A 167 -2.49 26.93 -8.65
CA PHE A 167 -1.91 25.58 -8.65
C PHE A 167 -0.71 25.51 -9.61
N ILE A 168 -0.88 25.90 -10.87
CA ILE A 168 0.17 25.84 -11.90
C ILE A 168 1.40 26.66 -11.46
N ARG A 169 1.18 27.90 -11.04
CA ARG A 169 2.25 28.81 -10.62
C ARG A 169 2.94 28.34 -9.33
N GLY A 170 2.19 27.81 -8.38
CA GLY A 170 2.71 27.24 -7.15
C GLY A 170 3.54 25.96 -7.39
N PHE A 171 3.06 25.06 -8.26
CA PHE A 171 3.78 23.85 -8.60
C PHE A 171 5.06 24.14 -9.39
N ARG A 172 5.00 25.12 -10.34
CA ARG A 172 6.20 25.64 -11.00
C ARG A 172 7.25 26.12 -9.98
N LEU A 173 6.82 26.87 -8.94
CA LEU A 173 7.76 27.32 -7.90
C LEU A 173 8.41 26.15 -7.17
N ALA A 174 7.66 25.08 -6.92
CA ALA A 174 8.21 23.86 -6.35
C ALA A 174 9.23 23.19 -7.27
N ILE A 175 8.97 23.14 -8.58
CA ILE A 175 9.93 22.63 -9.58
C ILE A 175 11.24 23.43 -9.52
N LEU A 176 11.14 24.77 -9.54
CA LEU A 176 12.32 25.65 -9.51
C LEU A 176 13.18 25.48 -8.26
N LYS A 177 12.55 25.23 -7.12
CA LYS A 177 13.23 25.02 -5.84
C LYS A 177 13.62 23.57 -5.61
N ASN A 178 13.21 22.64 -6.48
CA ASN A 178 13.28 21.21 -6.26
C ASN A 178 12.71 20.81 -4.87
N ASP A 179 11.55 21.38 -4.54
CA ASP A 179 10.93 21.31 -3.21
C ASP A 179 9.65 20.47 -3.24
N ASN A 180 9.79 19.18 -2.89
CA ASN A 180 8.68 18.23 -2.84
C ASN A 180 7.65 18.58 -1.76
N GLU A 181 8.05 19.20 -0.64
CA GLU A 181 7.11 19.59 0.41
C GLU A 181 6.21 20.72 -0.04
N LEU A 182 6.77 21.71 -0.74
CA LEU A 182 6.00 22.78 -1.35
C LEU A 182 5.05 22.23 -2.40
N ALA A 183 5.51 21.31 -3.26
CA ALA A 183 4.68 20.64 -4.26
C ALA A 183 3.47 19.92 -3.62
N VAL A 184 3.69 19.15 -2.54
CA VAL A 184 2.60 18.48 -1.79
C VAL A 184 1.59 19.50 -1.26
N LYS A 185 2.04 20.62 -0.67
CA LYS A 185 1.13 21.66 -0.16
C LYS A 185 0.29 22.29 -1.27
N VAL A 186 0.91 22.59 -2.41
CA VAL A 186 0.24 23.18 -3.56
C VAL A 186 -0.81 22.24 -4.13
N VAL A 187 -0.45 20.97 -4.32
CA VAL A 187 -1.37 19.93 -4.82
C VAL A 187 -2.52 19.72 -3.85
N GLN A 188 -2.24 19.62 -2.54
CA GLN A 188 -3.30 19.47 -1.53
C GLN A 188 -4.28 20.65 -1.56
N THR A 189 -3.77 21.89 -1.61
CA THR A 189 -4.60 23.08 -1.68
C THR A 189 -5.49 23.08 -2.93
N ALA A 190 -4.95 22.67 -4.08
CA ALA A 190 -5.70 22.59 -5.33
C ALA A 190 -6.83 21.53 -5.25
N ILE A 191 -6.53 20.36 -4.68
CA ILE A 191 -7.52 19.28 -4.48
C ILE A 191 -8.63 19.73 -3.52
N ASP A 192 -8.28 20.39 -2.42
CA ASP A 192 -9.26 20.91 -1.45
C ASP A 192 -10.21 21.94 -2.08
N GLN A 193 -9.80 22.57 -3.17
CA GLN A 193 -10.59 23.51 -3.97
C GLN A 193 -11.18 22.87 -5.24
N ALA A 194 -11.27 21.54 -5.28
CA ALA A 194 -11.87 20.75 -6.36
C ALA A 194 -11.19 20.85 -7.74
N VAL A 195 -9.91 21.20 -7.78
CA VAL A 195 -9.12 21.15 -9.02
C VAL A 195 -8.77 19.68 -9.34
N ASN A 196 -9.00 19.28 -10.58
CA ASN A 196 -8.62 17.95 -11.07
C ASN A 196 -7.14 17.89 -11.43
N VAL A 197 -6.28 17.71 -10.42
CA VAL A 197 -4.82 17.75 -10.56
C VAL A 197 -4.29 16.49 -11.25
N PRO A 198 -3.41 16.59 -12.27
CA PRO A 198 -2.80 15.45 -12.99
C PRO A 198 -1.65 14.83 -12.21
N GLN A 199 -1.92 14.22 -11.07
CA GLN A 199 -0.90 13.80 -10.10
C GLN A 199 0.15 12.83 -10.63
N LYS A 200 -0.26 11.88 -11.50
CA LYS A 200 0.67 10.90 -12.08
C LYS A 200 1.70 11.58 -12.98
N GLU A 201 1.26 12.61 -13.67
CA GLU A 201 2.05 13.35 -14.66
C GLU A 201 3.00 14.35 -14.01
N LEU A 202 2.69 14.81 -12.78
CA LEU A 202 3.52 15.79 -12.07
C LEU A 202 4.92 15.28 -11.74
N SER A 203 5.11 13.98 -11.57
CA SER A 203 6.44 13.38 -11.36
C SER A 203 7.41 13.55 -12.51
N PHE A 204 6.90 13.82 -13.74
CA PHE A 204 7.70 14.17 -14.89
C PHE A 204 8.41 15.53 -14.70
N PHE A 205 7.69 16.51 -14.17
CA PHE A 205 8.19 17.87 -13.93
C PHE A 205 9.05 17.98 -12.67
N LEU A 206 8.76 17.19 -11.66
CA LEU A 206 9.50 17.17 -10.39
C LEU A 206 9.90 15.72 -10.07
N PRO A 207 11.11 15.28 -10.50
CA PRO A 207 11.55 13.91 -10.32
C PRO A 207 11.53 13.48 -8.84
N GLY A 208 10.90 12.33 -8.58
CA GLY A 208 10.73 11.84 -7.22
C GLY A 208 9.52 12.42 -6.47
N PHE A 209 8.75 13.30 -7.09
CA PHE A 209 7.48 13.74 -6.55
C PHE A 209 6.48 12.58 -6.56
N GLU A 210 5.94 12.27 -5.39
CA GLU A 210 4.80 11.38 -5.21
C GLU A 210 3.81 12.10 -4.30
N TYR A 211 2.62 12.34 -4.81
CA TYR A 211 1.56 12.90 -3.97
C TYR A 211 0.96 11.80 -3.10
N GLU A 212 0.87 12.07 -1.82
CA GLU A 212 0.19 11.23 -0.85
C GLU A 212 -0.81 12.09 -0.08
N GLU A 213 -2.09 11.80 -0.27
CA GLU A 213 -3.16 12.46 0.48
C GLU A 213 -2.95 12.23 1.98
N ARG A 214 -3.12 13.28 2.80
CA ARG A 214 -3.06 13.16 4.25
C ARG A 214 -4.46 13.17 4.82
N LEU A 215 -4.88 12.05 5.37
CA LEU A 215 -6.13 11.94 6.10
C LEU A 215 -5.83 12.03 7.60
N LEU A 216 -6.18 13.18 8.18
CA LEU A 216 -6.04 13.41 9.62
C LEU A 216 -7.16 12.69 10.38
N ALA A 217 -7.02 12.63 11.71
CA ALA A 217 -8.05 12.11 12.58
C ALA A 217 -9.43 12.68 12.22
N THR A 218 -10.37 11.83 11.84
CA THR A 218 -11.69 12.24 11.37
C THR A 218 -12.74 11.19 11.68
N ASN A 219 -13.97 11.64 11.96
CA ASN A 219 -15.12 10.77 12.13
C ASN A 219 -16.04 10.89 10.92
N LEU A 220 -16.32 9.77 10.27
CA LEU A 220 -17.36 9.67 9.27
C LEU A 220 -18.67 9.31 9.96
N HIS A 221 -19.66 10.21 9.82
CA HIS A 221 -20.96 10.07 10.45
C HIS A 221 -22.01 9.48 9.48
N SER A 222 -23.15 9.09 10.01
CA SER A 222 -24.26 8.53 9.24
C SER A 222 -24.60 9.37 8.01
N GLY A 223 -24.73 8.69 6.87
CA GLY A 223 -24.96 9.30 5.56
C GLY A 223 -23.70 9.81 4.85
N GLN A 224 -22.56 9.84 5.51
CA GLN A 224 -21.32 10.25 4.88
C GLN A 224 -20.65 9.08 4.16
N LYS A 225 -20.22 9.36 2.92
CA LYS A 225 -19.44 8.42 2.10
C LYS A 225 -18.16 9.10 1.65
N ARG A 226 -17.03 8.43 1.88
CA ARG A 226 -15.72 8.84 1.38
C ARG A 226 -15.12 7.73 0.52
N VAL A 227 -14.64 8.10 -0.66
CA VAL A 227 -13.91 7.21 -1.58
C VAL A 227 -12.50 7.78 -1.73
N LEU A 228 -11.49 6.97 -1.45
CA LEU A 228 -10.10 7.38 -1.65
C LEU A 228 -9.77 7.39 -3.14
N GLN A 229 -9.13 8.47 -3.57
CA GLN A 229 -8.70 8.63 -4.96
C GLN A 229 -7.19 8.46 -5.12
N TYR A 230 -6.46 8.50 -4.01
CA TYR A 230 -5.00 8.57 -3.99
C TYR A 230 -4.41 7.66 -2.94
N LYS A 231 -3.12 7.37 -3.07
CA LYS A 231 -2.33 6.84 -1.97
C LYS A 231 -2.50 7.77 -0.76
N THR A 232 -2.85 7.20 0.39
CA THR A 232 -3.28 7.98 1.55
C THR A 232 -2.45 7.66 2.78
N LEU A 233 -1.92 8.70 3.43
CA LEU A 233 -1.31 8.61 4.75
C LEU A 233 -2.35 8.92 5.82
N ILE A 234 -2.66 7.95 6.66
CA ILE A 234 -3.53 8.12 7.83
C ILE A 234 -2.68 8.69 8.98
N LYS A 235 -3.19 9.76 9.59
CA LYS A 235 -2.62 10.40 10.78
C LYS A 235 -3.68 10.52 11.87
N GLY A 236 -3.53 9.70 12.91
CA GLY A 236 -4.54 9.56 13.96
C GLY A 236 -5.68 8.61 13.58
N GLU A 237 -6.75 8.63 14.35
CA GLU A 237 -7.87 7.70 14.18
C GLU A 237 -8.88 8.19 13.15
N VAL A 238 -9.22 7.33 12.20
CA VAL A 238 -10.31 7.54 11.24
C VAL A 238 -11.46 6.61 11.61
N VAL A 239 -12.53 7.16 12.18
CA VAL A 239 -13.68 6.38 12.64
C VAL A 239 -14.77 6.34 11.59
N VAL A 240 -15.16 5.13 11.18
CA VAL A 240 -16.30 4.89 10.27
C VAL A 240 -17.47 4.43 11.11
N GLY A 241 -18.32 5.38 11.49
CA GLY A 241 -19.47 5.15 12.36
C GLY A 241 -20.67 4.52 11.64
N THR A 242 -21.69 4.14 12.40
CA THR A 242 -22.93 3.54 11.89
C THR A 242 -23.55 4.40 10.78
N GLY A 243 -23.85 3.76 9.64
CA GLY A 243 -24.43 4.43 8.47
C GLY A 243 -23.43 5.26 7.65
N ALA A 244 -22.15 5.26 7.99
CA ALA A 244 -21.07 5.83 7.19
C ALA A 244 -20.40 4.78 6.31
N GLU A 245 -19.76 5.21 5.22
CA GLU A 245 -19.00 4.36 4.31
C GLU A 245 -17.63 4.96 4.01
N LEU A 246 -16.58 4.15 4.15
CA LEU A 246 -15.24 4.44 3.66
C LEU A 246 -14.87 3.41 2.58
N ASP A 247 -14.63 3.87 1.37
CA ASP A 247 -14.18 3.04 0.25
C ASP A 247 -12.70 3.35 -0.04
N LEU A 248 -11.85 2.37 0.15
CA LEU A 248 -10.41 2.50 -0.09
C LEU A 248 -10.05 2.40 -1.58
N ASN A 249 -11.01 2.00 -2.44
CA ASN A 249 -10.89 1.96 -3.90
C ASN A 249 -9.59 1.28 -4.40
N GLY A 250 -9.14 0.24 -3.71
CA GLY A 250 -7.90 -0.47 -4.05
C GLY A 250 -6.60 0.33 -3.80
N MET A 251 -6.68 1.48 -3.16
CA MET A 251 -5.52 2.35 -2.92
C MET A 251 -4.58 1.79 -1.84
N GLU A 252 -3.35 2.27 -1.86
CA GLU A 252 -2.41 2.07 -0.77
C GLU A 252 -2.72 3.04 0.37
N VAL A 253 -2.87 2.49 1.57
CA VAL A 253 -3.13 3.23 2.81
C VAL A 253 -1.98 2.99 3.77
N ARG A 254 -1.27 4.05 4.13
CA ARG A 254 -0.13 4.02 5.03
C ARG A 254 -0.49 4.61 6.39
N PHE A 255 -0.02 3.99 7.46
CA PHE A 255 -0.35 4.35 8.84
C PHE A 255 0.88 4.92 9.55
N SER A 256 0.77 6.13 10.10
CA SER A 256 1.79 6.77 10.94
C SER A 256 1.55 6.50 12.43
N ASP A 257 2.29 7.19 13.30
CA ASP A 257 2.13 7.15 14.74
C ASP A 257 0.68 7.45 15.17
N GLY A 258 0.12 6.60 16.03
CA GLY A 258 -1.25 6.71 16.54
C GLY A 258 -2.37 6.53 15.49
N ALA A 259 -2.02 6.07 14.28
CA ALA A 259 -2.98 5.97 13.18
C ALA A 259 -3.71 4.63 13.14
N SER A 260 -5.03 4.69 12.99
CA SER A 260 -5.90 3.53 12.81
C SER A 260 -7.13 3.87 11.97
N ILE A 261 -7.66 2.90 11.24
CA ILE A 261 -9.04 2.95 10.76
C ILE A 261 -9.89 2.14 11.73
N ILE A 262 -10.91 2.78 12.29
CA ILE A 262 -11.84 2.15 13.25
C ILE A 262 -13.21 2.04 12.58
N VAL A 263 -13.64 0.82 12.27
CA VAL A 263 -14.98 0.54 11.75
C VAL A 263 -15.89 0.23 12.94
N ASP A 264 -16.76 1.19 13.30
CA ASP A 264 -17.67 1.10 14.44
C ASP A 264 -19.12 1.12 13.95
N GLY A 265 -19.61 -0.04 13.55
CA GLY A 265 -20.95 -0.19 12.95
C GLY A 265 -21.10 0.40 11.55
N GLY A 266 -20.04 0.92 10.95
CA GLY A 266 -20.00 1.45 9.61
C GLY A 266 -19.64 0.42 8.53
N VAL A 267 -19.44 0.89 7.31
CA VAL A 267 -19.08 0.09 6.14
C VAL A 267 -17.67 0.46 5.67
N LEU A 268 -16.78 -0.52 5.58
CA LEU A 268 -15.47 -0.39 4.96
C LEU A 268 -15.43 -1.24 3.68
N LYS A 269 -15.08 -0.63 2.55
CA LYS A 269 -14.78 -1.32 1.29
C LYS A 269 -13.26 -1.32 1.07
N ALA A 270 -12.65 -2.49 1.16
CA ALA A 270 -11.20 -2.63 1.14
C ALA A 270 -10.71 -3.61 0.05
N ASN A 271 -11.52 -3.86 -0.98
CA ASN A 271 -11.15 -4.78 -2.06
C ASN A 271 -9.90 -4.24 -2.79
N GLY A 272 -8.86 -5.07 -2.87
CA GLY A 272 -7.59 -4.74 -3.53
C GLY A 272 -6.73 -3.72 -2.80
N ALA A 273 -7.14 -3.24 -1.61
CA ALA A 273 -6.39 -2.24 -0.86
C ALA A 273 -5.07 -2.78 -0.29
N LYS A 274 -4.09 -1.88 -0.14
CA LYS A 274 -2.81 -2.18 0.49
C LYS A 274 -2.65 -1.38 1.77
N PHE A 275 -2.49 -2.07 2.89
CA PHE A 275 -2.31 -1.50 4.22
C PHE A 275 -0.84 -1.61 4.61
N THR A 276 -0.17 -0.49 4.87
CA THR A 276 1.27 -0.46 5.13
C THR A 276 1.57 0.36 6.38
N ALA A 277 2.34 -0.17 7.30
CA ALA A 277 2.82 0.60 8.45
C ALA A 277 4.01 1.48 8.05
N SER A 278 4.01 2.74 8.48
CA SER A 278 5.22 3.58 8.52
C SER A 278 6.13 3.13 9.66
N LEU A 279 7.39 3.52 9.66
CA LEU A 279 8.35 3.13 10.69
C LEU A 279 8.04 3.68 12.09
N ASP A 280 7.23 4.71 12.17
CA ASP A 280 6.72 5.34 13.38
C ASP A 280 5.35 4.81 13.84
N ALA A 281 4.73 3.88 13.09
CA ALA A 281 3.45 3.31 13.46
C ALA A 281 3.56 2.50 14.76
N ASN A 282 2.56 2.60 15.63
CA ASN A 282 2.53 1.95 16.94
C ASN A 282 1.15 1.42 17.35
N THR A 283 0.17 1.55 16.47
CA THR A 283 -1.22 1.11 16.71
C THR A 283 -1.65 0.08 15.67
N THR A 284 -2.69 -0.70 15.99
CA THR A 284 -3.32 -1.62 15.03
C THR A 284 -3.87 -0.85 13.84
N MET A 285 -3.57 -1.29 12.61
CA MET A 285 -3.96 -0.57 11.40
C MET A 285 -5.48 -0.52 11.21
N LEU A 286 -6.19 -1.64 11.46
CA LEU A 286 -7.65 -1.73 11.29
C LEU A 286 -8.29 -2.33 12.55
N MET A 287 -9.19 -1.58 13.17
CA MET A 287 -10.01 -2.03 14.30
C MET A 287 -11.47 -2.14 13.85
N ILE A 288 -12.09 -3.30 14.12
CA ILE A 288 -13.47 -3.60 13.70
C ILE A 288 -14.26 -3.89 14.97
N ARG A 289 -15.31 -3.13 15.20
CA ARG A 289 -16.18 -3.30 16.36
C ARG A 289 -17.64 -2.98 16.03
N ASN A 290 -18.54 -3.65 16.73
CA ASN A 290 -20.01 -3.44 16.60
C ASN A 290 -20.50 -3.55 15.14
N THR A 291 -19.81 -4.33 14.30
CA THR A 291 -20.12 -4.48 12.88
C THR A 291 -20.69 -5.88 12.64
N ALA A 292 -21.87 -5.96 12.08
CA ALA A 292 -22.56 -7.24 11.87
C ALA A 292 -21.73 -8.22 11.03
N SER A 293 -21.14 -7.74 9.94
CA SER A 293 -20.22 -8.52 9.10
C SER A 293 -19.38 -7.59 8.26
N LEU A 294 -18.06 -7.84 8.21
CA LEU A 294 -17.14 -7.18 7.29
C LEU A 294 -16.44 -8.22 6.42
N SER A 295 -16.45 -8.01 5.09
CA SER A 295 -15.63 -8.78 4.14
C SER A 295 -14.49 -7.91 3.63
N ILE A 296 -13.28 -8.47 3.65
CA ILE A 296 -12.07 -7.87 3.06
C ILE A 296 -11.55 -8.86 2.02
N GLU A 297 -11.38 -8.38 0.79
CA GLU A 297 -11.01 -9.22 -0.34
C GLU A 297 -9.80 -8.67 -1.08
N ASN A 298 -8.91 -9.57 -1.54
CA ASN A 298 -7.75 -9.23 -2.37
C ASN A 298 -6.83 -8.16 -1.74
N ALA A 299 -6.85 -8.02 -0.41
CA ALA A 299 -6.09 -6.99 0.30
C ALA A 299 -4.72 -7.49 0.78
N ALA A 300 -3.76 -6.57 0.86
CA ALA A 300 -2.43 -6.85 1.37
C ALA A 300 -2.12 -6.00 2.61
N PHE A 301 -1.62 -6.63 3.67
CA PHE A 301 -1.25 -5.99 4.92
C PHE A 301 0.25 -6.19 5.18
N ASN A 302 0.98 -5.10 5.42
CA ASN A 302 2.38 -5.13 5.82
C ASN A 302 2.59 -4.33 7.11
N GLY A 303 2.83 -5.03 8.21
CA GLY A 303 3.00 -4.46 9.55
C GLY A 303 4.40 -3.95 9.85
N ALA A 304 5.36 -4.03 8.91
CA ALA A 304 6.76 -3.60 9.05
C ALA A 304 7.50 -4.22 10.28
N ASN A 305 7.00 -5.30 10.86
CA ASN A 305 7.41 -5.93 12.13
C ASN A 305 7.16 -5.06 13.39
N ILE A 306 6.24 -4.12 13.33
CA ILE A 306 5.98 -3.19 14.44
C ILE A 306 4.51 -3.12 14.86
N VAL A 307 3.56 -3.38 13.94
CA VAL A 307 2.13 -3.28 14.27
C VAL A 307 1.32 -4.48 13.80
N ARG A 308 0.20 -4.71 14.49
CA ARG A 308 -0.85 -5.64 14.11
C ARG A 308 -1.63 -5.11 12.90
N ALA A 309 -2.08 -6.02 12.03
CA ALA A 309 -2.92 -5.63 10.91
C ALA A 309 -4.38 -5.39 11.35
N ILE A 310 -5.02 -6.37 11.99
CA ILE A 310 -6.46 -6.32 12.29
C ILE A 310 -6.76 -6.71 13.74
N GLU A 311 -7.64 -5.93 14.37
CA GLU A 311 -8.28 -6.26 15.65
C GLU A 311 -9.80 -6.30 15.49
N VAL A 312 -10.45 -7.32 16.04
CA VAL A 312 -11.90 -7.54 15.93
C VAL A 312 -12.51 -7.70 17.32
N SER A 313 -13.59 -6.97 17.59
CA SER A 313 -14.43 -7.15 18.77
C SER A 313 -15.91 -7.04 18.39
N ASP A 314 -16.72 -7.95 18.93
CA ASP A 314 -18.18 -8.00 18.79
C ASP A 314 -18.65 -7.87 17.32
N SER A 315 -17.90 -8.51 16.42
CA SER A 315 -18.08 -8.41 14.96
C SER A 315 -17.80 -9.73 14.27
N ALA A 316 -18.32 -9.91 13.05
CA ALA A 316 -17.94 -10.99 12.16
C ALA A 316 -16.94 -10.48 11.10
N LEU A 317 -15.90 -11.24 10.82
CA LEU A 317 -14.88 -10.91 9.82
C LEU A 317 -14.71 -12.04 8.82
N GLN A 318 -14.69 -11.68 7.55
CA GLN A 318 -14.33 -12.56 6.44
C GLN A 318 -13.14 -11.98 5.68
N LEU A 319 -12.11 -12.79 5.48
CA LEU A 319 -10.92 -12.49 4.70
C LEU A 319 -10.87 -13.45 3.50
N ILE A 320 -10.77 -12.91 2.29
CA ILE A 320 -10.70 -13.69 1.06
C ILE A 320 -9.50 -13.24 0.23
N ASN A 321 -8.63 -14.18 -0.14
CA ASN A 321 -7.45 -13.89 -0.97
C ASN A 321 -6.61 -12.72 -0.42
N CYS A 322 -6.40 -12.68 0.90
CA CYS A 322 -5.64 -11.63 1.57
C CYS A 322 -4.23 -12.11 1.92
N THR A 323 -3.29 -11.18 1.93
CA THR A 323 -1.91 -11.43 2.35
C THR A 323 -1.54 -10.58 3.57
N PHE A 324 -0.86 -11.21 4.54
CA PHE A 324 -0.38 -10.56 5.76
C PHE A 324 1.11 -10.82 5.87
N GLU A 325 1.91 -9.78 5.92
CA GLU A 325 3.36 -9.88 5.95
C GLU A 325 3.93 -9.03 7.10
N ARG A 326 4.86 -9.61 7.87
CA ARG A 326 5.61 -8.89 8.91
C ARG A 326 4.72 -8.10 9.88
N CYS A 327 3.59 -8.68 10.27
CA CYS A 327 2.73 -8.10 11.30
C CYS A 327 3.21 -8.52 12.69
N TYR A 328 3.14 -7.59 13.65
CA TYR A 328 3.66 -7.81 15.01
C TYR A 328 2.75 -7.23 16.08
N HIS A 329 2.72 -7.88 17.23
CA HIS A 329 2.13 -7.31 18.44
C HIS A 329 2.82 -7.87 19.71
N GLU A 330 2.95 -7.04 20.74
CA GLU A 330 3.63 -7.43 21.97
C GLU A 330 2.91 -8.53 22.74
N GLU A 331 1.58 -8.57 22.74
CA GLU A 331 0.85 -9.53 23.56
C GLU A 331 0.29 -10.70 22.76
N ARG A 332 -0.53 -10.45 21.72
CA ARG A 332 -1.37 -11.48 21.10
C ARG A 332 -1.66 -11.16 19.63
N GLY A 333 -1.66 -12.20 18.77
CA GLY A 333 -2.10 -12.10 17.39
C GLY A 333 -1.35 -11.04 16.58
N GLY A 334 -0.20 -11.40 16.04
CA GLY A 334 0.63 -10.45 15.27
C GLY A 334 -0.09 -9.91 14.04
N ALA A 335 -0.76 -10.77 13.25
CA ALA A 335 -1.56 -10.34 12.12
C ALA A 335 -3.00 -10.02 12.53
N VAL A 336 -3.69 -10.95 13.17
CA VAL A 336 -5.11 -10.79 13.54
C VAL A 336 -5.35 -11.14 14.99
N TYR A 337 -6.07 -10.28 15.69
CA TYR A 337 -6.57 -10.50 17.03
C TYR A 337 -8.10 -10.42 17.03
N VAL A 338 -8.76 -11.52 17.35
CA VAL A 338 -10.22 -11.59 17.56
C VAL A 338 -10.47 -11.70 19.04
N ALA A 339 -10.90 -10.60 19.66
CA ALA A 339 -11.21 -10.53 21.08
C ALA A 339 -12.57 -11.15 21.42
N SER A 340 -13.54 -10.97 20.52
CA SER A 340 -14.90 -11.46 20.61
C SER A 340 -15.58 -11.39 19.25
N GLY A 341 -16.62 -12.17 19.03
CA GLY A 341 -17.37 -12.16 17.79
C GLY A 341 -18.15 -13.46 17.58
N GLU A 342 -18.96 -13.48 16.54
CA GLU A 342 -19.73 -14.66 16.19
C GLU A 342 -19.03 -15.55 15.17
N ARG A 343 -18.30 -14.94 14.25
CA ARG A 343 -17.70 -15.66 13.12
C ARG A 343 -16.41 -15.02 12.62
N PHE A 344 -15.41 -15.86 12.35
CA PHE A 344 -14.19 -15.50 11.63
C PHE A 344 -13.96 -16.49 10.48
N VAL A 345 -13.73 -16.01 9.28
CA VAL A 345 -13.47 -16.83 8.11
C VAL A 345 -12.23 -16.30 7.38
N ALA A 346 -11.29 -17.17 7.08
CA ALA A 346 -10.17 -16.89 6.18
C ALA A 346 -10.16 -17.92 5.04
N ARG A 347 -10.18 -17.46 3.79
CA ARG A 347 -10.08 -18.29 2.59
C ARG A 347 -9.00 -17.78 1.67
N ASP A 348 -8.22 -18.71 1.10
CA ASP A 348 -7.15 -18.38 0.15
C ASP A 348 -6.16 -17.32 0.68
N CYS A 349 -5.96 -17.29 2.01
CA CYS A 349 -5.13 -16.28 2.68
C CYS A 349 -3.72 -16.78 2.96
N VAL A 350 -2.75 -15.87 2.88
CA VAL A 350 -1.35 -16.12 3.22
C VAL A 350 -0.93 -15.21 4.37
N PHE A 351 -0.38 -15.82 5.42
CA PHE A 351 0.19 -15.12 6.57
C PHE A 351 1.67 -15.47 6.66
N GLU A 352 2.54 -14.49 6.53
CA GLU A 352 3.99 -14.72 6.46
C GLU A 352 4.77 -13.81 7.42
N ASN A 353 5.72 -14.40 8.16
CA ASN A 353 6.59 -13.68 9.08
C ASN A 353 5.84 -12.82 10.12
N CYS A 354 4.66 -13.28 10.57
CA CYS A 354 3.89 -12.60 11.59
C CYS A 354 4.26 -13.11 12.99
N SER A 355 4.31 -12.21 13.99
CA SER A 355 4.76 -12.63 15.32
C SER A 355 4.10 -11.88 16.47
N SER A 356 4.08 -12.53 17.63
CA SER A 356 3.76 -11.89 18.92
C SER A 356 4.70 -12.38 20.02
N LEU A 357 4.83 -11.62 21.12
CA LEU A 357 5.59 -12.11 22.26
C LEU A 357 4.81 -13.15 23.07
N GLY A 358 3.49 -13.02 23.16
CA GLY A 358 2.68 -13.90 23.99
C GLY A 358 1.99 -15.03 23.23
N LYS A 359 0.76 -14.85 22.77
CA LYS A 359 -0.07 -15.94 22.22
C LYS A 359 -0.51 -15.66 20.80
N GLY A 360 -0.48 -16.73 19.95
CA GLY A 360 -0.90 -16.64 18.57
C GLY A 360 0.01 -15.73 17.74
N GLY A 361 1.18 -16.22 17.34
CA GLY A 361 2.15 -15.42 16.58
C GLY A 361 1.52 -14.79 15.36
N THR A 362 0.76 -15.55 14.62
CA THR A 362 0.00 -15.05 13.48
C THR A 362 -1.40 -14.62 13.90
N LEU A 363 -2.19 -15.51 14.52
CA LEU A 363 -3.56 -15.22 14.90
C LEU A 363 -3.83 -15.61 16.37
N TYR A 364 -4.56 -14.72 17.06
CA TYR A 364 -5.19 -15.01 18.33
C TYR A 364 -6.70 -14.88 18.17
N ILE A 365 -7.44 -15.93 18.52
CA ILE A 365 -8.89 -15.96 18.38
C ILE A 365 -9.52 -16.42 19.70
N ALA A 366 -10.46 -15.63 20.24
CA ALA A 366 -11.16 -15.96 21.45
C ALA A 366 -12.67 -15.80 21.30
N GLY A 367 -13.43 -16.79 21.79
CA GLY A 367 -14.87 -16.64 21.99
C GLY A 367 -15.18 -15.69 23.16
N SER A 368 -16.43 -15.28 23.28
CA SER A 368 -16.93 -14.23 24.20
C SER A 368 -16.55 -14.38 25.69
N ALA A 369 -16.12 -15.57 26.11
CA ALA A 369 -15.72 -15.83 27.51
C ALA A 369 -14.37 -15.20 27.91
N ALA A 370 -13.52 -14.84 26.98
CA ALA A 370 -12.17 -14.34 27.29
C ALA A 370 -12.18 -12.94 27.94
N ASN A 371 -13.19 -12.14 27.68
CA ASN A 371 -13.32 -10.78 28.22
C ASN A 371 -13.63 -10.76 29.75
N HIS A 372 -14.12 -11.85 30.32
CA HIS A 372 -14.40 -11.94 31.76
C HIS A 372 -13.18 -12.31 32.60
N MET A 373 -12.03 -12.61 32.02
CA MET A 373 -10.83 -13.00 32.78
C MET A 373 -9.91 -11.82 33.18
N LYS A 374 -10.27 -10.55 32.91
CA LYS A 374 -9.47 -9.37 33.32
C LYS A 374 -9.54 -8.99 34.80
N GLY A 375 -10.30 -9.72 35.64
CA GLY A 375 -10.39 -9.50 37.08
C GLY A 375 -9.48 -10.43 37.88
N ARG A 376 -8.47 -9.92 38.59
CA ARG A 376 -7.77 -10.64 39.68
C ARG A 376 -8.78 -11.02 40.76
N GLY A 377 -8.98 -12.29 40.95
CA GLY A 377 -9.63 -12.79 42.15
C GLY A 377 -10.93 -13.55 41.89
N LEU A 378 -10.91 -14.79 42.34
CA LEU A 378 -11.97 -15.81 42.41
C LEU A 378 -12.47 -16.33 41.05
N PHE A 379 -11.97 -17.50 40.69
CA PHE A 379 -12.58 -18.42 39.73
C PHE A 379 -14.05 -18.74 40.15
N LYS A 380 -15.00 -17.90 39.79
CA LYS A 380 -16.36 -18.40 39.63
C LYS A 380 -16.32 -19.30 38.42
N ARG A 381 -16.42 -20.60 38.59
CA ARG A 381 -16.76 -21.58 37.56
C ARG A 381 -18.04 -21.09 36.85
N LEU A 382 -17.89 -20.34 35.79
CA LEU A 382 -18.99 -20.17 34.86
C LEU A 382 -19.26 -21.57 34.30
N SER A 383 -20.51 -22.02 34.40
CA SER A 383 -20.93 -23.28 33.81
C SER A 383 -20.50 -23.32 32.36
N LYS A 384 -19.84 -24.41 31.96
CA LYS A 384 -19.32 -24.61 30.56
C LYS A 384 -20.38 -24.33 29.47
N ASP A 385 -21.65 -24.44 29.83
CA ASP A 385 -22.81 -24.35 28.97
C ASP A 385 -23.24 -22.91 28.55
N LYS A 386 -22.64 -21.86 29.09
CA LYS A 386 -23.01 -20.45 28.82
C LYS A 386 -22.04 -19.66 27.94
N VAL A 387 -20.95 -20.28 27.48
CA VAL A 387 -19.97 -19.61 26.66
C VAL A 387 -20.34 -19.81 25.19
N LYS A 388 -20.81 -18.77 24.54
CA LYS A 388 -21.04 -18.81 23.07
C LYS A 388 -19.69 -19.01 22.38
N LYS A 389 -19.56 -20.14 21.66
CA LYS A 389 -18.36 -20.43 20.86
C LYS A 389 -18.41 -19.59 19.59
N ILE A 390 -17.25 -19.04 19.19
CA ILE A 390 -17.07 -18.39 17.88
C ILE A 390 -16.91 -19.45 16.80
N GLN A 391 -17.54 -19.24 15.63
CA GLN A 391 -17.30 -20.05 14.45
C GLN A 391 -16.03 -19.57 13.73
N VAL A 392 -15.09 -20.47 13.49
CA VAL A 392 -13.81 -20.17 12.85
C VAL A 392 -13.57 -21.12 11.69
N ILE A 393 -13.29 -20.59 10.52
CA ILE A 393 -13.02 -21.37 9.31
C ILE A 393 -11.75 -20.88 8.65
N PHE A 394 -10.82 -21.82 8.43
CA PHE A 394 -9.68 -21.63 7.53
C PHE A 394 -9.82 -22.59 6.36
N ASP A 395 -9.87 -22.08 5.15
CA ASP A 395 -9.94 -22.88 3.92
C ASP A 395 -8.84 -22.41 2.96
N THR A 396 -8.00 -23.33 2.54
CA THR A 396 -6.91 -23.07 1.58
C THR A 396 -5.94 -21.96 2.05
N CYS A 397 -5.61 -21.95 3.34
CA CYS A 397 -4.74 -20.93 3.92
C CYS A 397 -3.30 -21.43 4.12
N GLN A 398 -2.35 -20.50 4.16
CA GLN A 398 -0.96 -20.74 4.46
C GLN A 398 -0.48 -19.83 5.60
N LEU A 399 0.05 -20.42 6.66
CA LEU A 399 0.65 -19.71 7.80
C LEU A 399 2.13 -20.05 7.84
N LYS A 400 2.99 -19.10 7.49
CA LYS A 400 4.43 -19.29 7.35
C LYS A 400 5.20 -18.48 8.38
N SER A 401 6.16 -19.14 9.02
CA SER A 401 7.11 -18.48 9.94
C SER A 401 6.44 -17.65 11.05
N GLY A 402 5.29 -18.11 11.54
CA GLY A 402 4.61 -17.50 12.69
C GLY A 402 5.38 -17.78 13.98
N ILE A 403 5.61 -16.77 14.84
CA ILE A 403 6.42 -16.91 16.06
C ILE A 403 5.70 -16.30 17.26
N SER A 404 5.59 -17.09 18.37
CA SER A 404 5.10 -16.60 19.67
C SER A 404 5.58 -17.50 20.82
N ASP A 405 5.20 -17.16 22.04
CA ASP A 405 5.41 -18.08 23.17
C ASP A 405 4.48 -19.29 23.05
N MET A 406 3.21 -19.09 22.69
CA MET A 406 2.21 -20.17 22.59
C MET A 406 1.43 -20.05 21.28
N GLY A 407 1.37 -21.12 20.47
CA GLY A 407 0.71 -21.13 19.19
C GLY A 407 1.36 -20.18 18.17
N GLY A 408 2.56 -20.51 17.71
CA GLY A 408 3.31 -19.69 16.75
C GLY A 408 2.49 -19.33 15.52
N GLY A 409 1.68 -20.24 14.99
CA GLY A 409 0.65 -19.98 13.98
C GLY A 409 -0.62 -19.41 14.61
N ILE A 410 -1.41 -20.25 15.29
CA ILE A 410 -2.72 -19.89 15.85
C ILE A 410 -2.79 -20.26 17.34
N TYR A 411 -3.29 -19.33 18.13
CA TYR A 411 -3.84 -19.61 19.46
C TYR A 411 -5.36 -19.38 19.43
N ILE A 412 -6.14 -20.41 19.82
CA ILE A 412 -7.59 -20.34 19.74
C ILE A 412 -8.25 -20.82 21.03
N TYR A 413 -9.26 -20.08 21.48
CA TYR A 413 -9.98 -20.36 22.73
C TYR A 413 -11.50 -20.27 22.54
N SER A 414 -12.24 -21.31 22.99
CA SER A 414 -13.70 -21.36 22.95
C SER A 414 -14.29 -21.17 21.53
N ALA A 415 -13.95 -22.05 20.60
CA ALA A 415 -14.39 -21.98 19.21
C ALA A 415 -14.95 -23.31 18.68
N GLU A 416 -15.83 -23.20 17.69
CA GLU A 416 -16.09 -24.23 16.70
C GLU A 416 -15.22 -23.93 15.50
N PHE A 417 -14.25 -24.79 15.20
CA PHE A 417 -13.11 -24.44 14.41
C PHE A 417 -12.86 -25.49 13.32
N GLU A 418 -12.82 -25.03 12.10
CA GLU A 418 -12.58 -25.85 10.91
C GLU A 418 -11.28 -25.45 10.23
N LEU A 419 -10.43 -26.44 9.95
CA LEU A 419 -9.23 -26.32 9.12
C LEU A 419 -9.40 -27.18 7.89
N LYS A 420 -9.32 -26.58 6.72
CA LYS A 420 -9.43 -27.29 5.44
C LYS A 420 -8.33 -26.81 4.48
N ASN A 421 -7.62 -27.77 3.85
CA ASN A 421 -6.53 -27.48 2.91
C ASN A 421 -5.53 -26.44 3.45
N THR A 422 -5.29 -26.42 4.75
CA THR A 422 -4.51 -25.39 5.41
C THR A 422 -3.11 -25.88 5.77
N LYS A 423 -2.09 -25.04 5.54
CA LYS A 423 -0.69 -25.36 5.79
C LYS A 423 -0.09 -24.45 6.84
N PHE A 424 0.61 -25.06 7.80
CA PHE A 424 1.47 -24.39 8.76
C PHE A 424 2.91 -24.72 8.41
N GLU A 425 3.71 -23.73 8.06
CA GLU A 425 5.09 -23.91 7.62
C GLU A 425 6.04 -23.11 8.53
N GLN A 426 7.04 -23.77 9.11
CA GLN A 426 8.11 -23.14 9.90
C GLN A 426 7.60 -22.27 11.07
N CYS A 427 6.42 -22.55 11.60
CA CYS A 427 5.92 -21.85 12.80
C CYS A 427 6.72 -22.26 14.04
N LYS A 428 6.91 -21.32 14.99
CA LYS A 428 7.72 -21.51 16.19
C LYS A 428 6.99 -21.10 17.46
N GLY A 429 6.92 -22.06 18.42
CA GLY A 429 6.53 -21.79 19.80
C GLY A 429 7.77 -21.67 20.68
N ARG A 430 7.86 -20.66 21.54
CA ARG A 430 8.99 -20.51 22.48
C ARG A 430 8.74 -21.21 23.82
N ALA A 431 7.50 -21.22 24.29
CA ALA A 431 7.08 -21.78 25.59
C ALA A 431 5.77 -22.57 25.51
N GLY A 432 5.36 -23.00 24.30
CA GLY A 432 4.11 -23.72 24.04
C GLY A 432 4.09 -24.34 22.64
N ALA A 433 2.89 -24.61 22.14
CA ALA A 433 2.72 -25.21 20.81
C ALA A 433 3.34 -24.38 19.69
N ALA A 434 3.94 -25.04 18.71
CA ALA A 434 4.59 -24.35 17.60
C ALA A 434 3.60 -23.78 16.59
N ALA A 435 2.65 -24.58 16.14
CA ALA A 435 1.73 -24.19 15.08
C ALA A 435 0.34 -23.83 15.61
N LEU A 436 -0.27 -24.70 16.39
CA LEU A 436 -1.64 -24.56 16.86
C LEU A 436 -1.74 -24.87 18.36
N ASP A 437 -2.29 -23.95 19.14
CA ASP A 437 -2.68 -24.17 20.55
C ASP A 437 -4.18 -23.88 20.69
N ALA A 438 -4.97 -24.92 20.91
CA ALA A 438 -6.42 -24.85 21.00
C ALA A 438 -6.92 -25.28 22.38
N PHE A 439 -7.80 -24.47 22.99
CA PHE A 439 -8.37 -24.75 24.29
C PHE A 439 -9.90 -24.56 24.28
N ASN A 440 -10.63 -25.52 24.83
CA ASN A 440 -12.11 -25.55 24.91
C ASN A 440 -12.79 -25.39 23.54
N CYS A 441 -12.27 -26.08 22.55
CA CYS A 441 -12.75 -25.98 21.15
C CYS A 441 -13.52 -27.23 20.70
N THR A 442 -14.15 -27.13 19.54
CA THR A 442 -14.53 -28.25 18.70
C THR A 442 -13.77 -28.11 17.41
N LEU A 443 -12.88 -29.04 17.09
CA LEU A 443 -12.01 -29.00 15.90
C LEU A 443 -12.48 -30.00 14.86
N ASN A 444 -12.68 -29.50 13.64
CA ASN A 444 -12.81 -30.29 12.44
C ASN A 444 -11.61 -29.97 11.52
N SER A 445 -10.78 -30.97 11.24
CA SER A 445 -9.58 -30.76 10.43
C SER A 445 -9.54 -31.74 9.26
N ARG A 446 -9.33 -31.19 8.06
CA ARG A 446 -9.23 -31.95 6.82
C ARG A 446 -8.11 -31.39 5.94
N ASP A 447 -7.29 -32.27 5.37
CA ASP A 447 -6.19 -31.91 4.45
C ASP A 447 -5.27 -30.80 5.00
N THR A 448 -4.95 -30.86 6.30
CA THR A 448 -4.11 -29.88 7.01
C THR A 448 -2.69 -30.43 7.19
N ALA A 449 -1.69 -29.63 6.89
CA ALA A 449 -0.28 -30.01 6.99
C ALA A 449 0.51 -29.09 7.94
N PHE A 450 1.44 -29.69 8.71
CA PHE A 450 2.39 -29.02 9.60
C PHE A 450 3.81 -29.35 9.15
N ILE A 451 4.53 -28.38 8.57
CA ILE A 451 5.81 -28.58 7.89
C ILE A 451 6.90 -27.76 8.56
N GLY A 452 7.94 -28.41 9.10
CA GLY A 452 9.09 -27.73 9.68
C GLY A 452 8.75 -26.82 10.87
N CYS A 453 7.62 -27.08 11.57
CA CYS A 453 7.25 -26.33 12.77
C CYS A 453 8.07 -26.80 13.99
N GLU A 454 8.54 -25.86 14.82
CA GLU A 454 9.47 -26.13 15.90
C GLU A 454 8.90 -25.68 17.26
N ALA A 455 8.76 -26.61 18.20
CA ALA A 455 8.47 -26.37 19.60
C ALA A 455 9.65 -26.80 20.48
N PRO A 456 9.83 -26.24 21.70
CA PRO A 456 10.78 -26.77 22.68
C PRO A 456 10.49 -28.25 22.99
N GLN A 457 11.50 -28.98 23.47
CA GLN A 457 11.41 -30.44 23.71
C GLN A 457 10.24 -30.87 24.61
N SER A 458 9.77 -29.98 25.48
CA SER A 458 8.65 -30.20 26.43
C SER A 458 7.28 -29.86 25.83
N TYR A 459 7.20 -29.43 24.59
CA TYR A 459 5.95 -28.98 23.95
C TYR A 459 5.76 -29.62 22.57
N ALA A 460 4.51 -29.66 22.14
CA ALA A 460 4.10 -30.26 20.88
C ALA A 460 4.00 -29.20 19.74
N VAL A 461 4.01 -29.67 18.49
CA VAL A 461 3.68 -28.81 17.34
C VAL A 461 2.22 -28.35 17.40
N VAL A 462 1.33 -29.24 17.81
CA VAL A 462 -0.10 -28.97 18.01
C VAL A 462 -0.48 -29.37 19.45
N MET A 463 -1.10 -28.47 20.17
CA MET A 463 -1.61 -28.70 21.53
C MET A 463 -3.13 -28.50 21.55
N LEU A 464 -3.85 -29.54 21.94
CA LEU A 464 -5.31 -29.53 22.05
C LEU A 464 -5.71 -29.85 23.50
N LYS A 465 -6.31 -28.87 24.17
CA LYS A 465 -6.75 -29.00 25.58
C LYS A 465 -8.26 -28.86 25.67
N GLU A 466 -8.92 -29.78 26.37
CA GLU A 466 -10.38 -29.77 26.52
C GLU A 466 -11.13 -29.59 25.20
N THR A 467 -10.62 -30.19 24.12
CA THR A 467 -11.07 -29.97 22.73
C THR A 467 -11.71 -31.26 22.20
N ASN A 468 -12.92 -31.15 21.64
CA ASN A 468 -13.56 -32.24 20.95
C ASN A 468 -13.05 -32.25 19.49
N ILE A 469 -12.62 -33.41 19.02
CA ILE A 469 -12.07 -33.56 17.66
C ILE A 469 -13.01 -34.45 16.89
N SER A 470 -13.60 -33.92 15.83
CA SER A 470 -14.27 -34.74 14.82
C SER A 470 -13.35 -34.80 13.60
N THR A 471 -12.86 -35.96 13.26
CA THR A 471 -11.90 -36.10 12.16
C THR A 471 -12.39 -37.09 11.13
N GLU A 472 -12.53 -36.62 9.89
CA GLU A 472 -12.14 -37.40 8.73
C GLU A 472 -10.60 -37.32 8.50
N ALA A 473 -9.88 -36.61 9.39
CA ALA A 473 -8.45 -36.40 9.29
C ALA A 473 -7.69 -37.69 9.60
N GLN A 474 -6.83 -38.09 8.69
CA GLN A 474 -5.87 -39.17 8.92
C GLN A 474 -4.96 -38.77 10.08
N ILE A 475 -5.17 -39.38 11.25
CA ILE A 475 -4.40 -39.15 12.50
C ILE A 475 -2.87 -39.26 12.26
N GLY A 476 -2.42 -39.88 11.19
CA GLY A 476 -1.02 -39.96 10.79
C GLY A 476 -0.34 -38.62 10.42
N GLN A 477 -1.08 -37.54 10.20
CA GLN A 477 -0.51 -36.22 9.89
C GLN A 477 -0.14 -35.40 11.13
N PHE A 478 -0.64 -35.74 12.31
CA PHE A 478 -0.32 -35.09 13.58
C PHE A 478 0.85 -35.78 14.30
N LYS A 479 2.01 -35.88 13.66
CA LYS A 479 3.22 -36.28 14.36
C LYS A 479 3.59 -35.19 15.36
N GLN A 480 3.80 -35.57 16.65
CA GLN A 480 4.09 -34.67 17.77
C GLN A 480 2.88 -33.81 18.23
N CYS A 481 1.69 -34.39 18.30
CA CYS A 481 0.54 -33.74 18.93
C CYS A 481 0.46 -34.15 20.42
N GLU A 482 0.19 -33.19 21.29
CA GLU A 482 -0.18 -33.40 22.65
C GLU A 482 -1.69 -33.16 22.84
N ILE A 483 -2.42 -34.20 23.21
CA ILE A 483 -3.87 -34.17 23.40
C ILE A 483 -4.15 -34.35 24.92
N ILE A 484 -4.60 -33.29 25.55
CA ILE A 484 -4.87 -33.29 27.00
C ILE A 484 -6.37 -33.13 27.23
N ASN A 485 -7.00 -34.08 27.93
CA ASN A 485 -8.42 -34.05 28.29
C ASN A 485 -9.37 -33.79 27.12
N SER A 486 -9.04 -34.31 25.98
CA SER A 486 -9.79 -34.14 24.72
C SER A 486 -10.41 -35.43 24.26
N MET A 487 -11.61 -35.39 23.67
CA MET A 487 -12.26 -36.58 23.11
C MET A 487 -12.07 -36.57 21.58
N ILE A 488 -11.67 -37.74 21.06
CA ILE A 488 -11.60 -38.01 19.60
C ILE A 488 -12.86 -38.81 19.27
N HIS A 489 -13.66 -38.29 18.35
CA HIS A 489 -14.87 -38.96 17.85
C HIS A 489 -14.69 -39.42 16.40
#